data_7e8e990f235224f5e34625635c6d2237
#
_entry.id   7e8e990f235224f5e34625635c6d2237
#
_cell.length_a   1.000
_cell.length_b   1.000
_cell.length_c   1.000
_cell.angle_alpha   90.00
_cell.angle_beta   90.00
_cell.angle_gamma   90.00
#
_symmetry.space_group_name_H-M   'P 1'
#
loop_
_entity.id
_entity.type
_entity.pdbx_description
1 polymer ?
#
loop_
_entity_poly.entity_id
_entity_poly.type
_entity_poly.pdbx_seq_one_letter_code
_entity_poly.pdbx_strand_id
1 'polypeptide(L)'
;NGEPTAFTGYCTDVFFREGMRFIDEAKDEPFFCYIATNAPHGPLNVEPRYVESYLESTPHEDRARFYGMITNIDENFGRLENQLETLGIAENTIVIFMTDNGTATGVELDVSQFPIEGPGSYNVGMRGKKGSPYDGGHRVPFLLRYANGGFAHERDIDALTSYVDFMPTLLDLCDIEVPSERSFHGQSLTPLLHGRESAQWAERTTFCDTQRVARPVKWRRSAVMQGPWRLIDGRELYDLDSDPGQRSDVSARHPDRVVQLRTAYEDWWSLISRQFDRDEPIALGSDDEAVKITTHDLRNESSSVAWNQGQ
;
A
#
# COMPACT_ATOMS: atom_id res chain seq x y z
N ASN A 1 8.78 1.75 -22.12
CA ASN A 1 9.70 2.11 -23.21
C ASN A 1 9.25 3.37 -24.00
N GLY A 2 8.20 4.08 -23.52
CA GLY A 2 7.71 5.31 -24.15
C GLY A 2 6.82 5.11 -25.38
N GLU A 3 6.71 3.90 -25.91
CA GLU A 3 5.88 3.63 -27.05
C GLU A 3 4.62 2.83 -26.66
N PRO A 4 3.41 3.31 -27.03
CA PRO A 4 2.17 2.57 -26.84
C PRO A 4 2.23 1.21 -27.52
N THR A 5 2.00 0.14 -26.78
CA THR A 5 2.08 -1.23 -27.28
C THR A 5 0.86 -2.03 -26.86
N ALA A 6 0.25 -2.75 -27.78
CA ALA A 6 -0.85 -3.67 -27.48
C ALA A 6 -0.30 -5.04 -27.07
N PHE A 7 -0.86 -5.59 -25.98
CA PHE A 7 -0.52 -6.91 -25.51
C PHE A 7 -1.76 -7.82 -25.53
N THR A 8 -1.54 -9.12 -25.65
CA THR A 8 -2.55 -10.15 -25.50
C THR A 8 -2.33 -10.94 -24.23
N GLY A 9 -3.41 -11.38 -23.61
CA GLY A 9 -3.39 -12.16 -22.36
C GLY A 9 -3.91 -11.39 -21.16
N TYR A 10 -3.85 -12.02 -20.00
CA TYR A 10 -4.29 -11.45 -18.74
C TYR A 10 -3.32 -10.37 -18.26
N CYS A 11 -3.82 -9.22 -17.82
CA CYS A 11 -2.98 -8.04 -17.56
C CYS A 11 -1.90 -8.30 -16.50
N THR A 12 -2.20 -9.05 -15.43
CA THR A 12 -1.21 -9.40 -14.40
C THR A 12 -0.07 -10.22 -15.00
N ASP A 13 -0.38 -11.24 -15.82
CA ASP A 13 0.65 -12.05 -16.50
C ASP A 13 1.50 -11.19 -17.45
N VAL A 14 0.87 -10.21 -18.13
CA VAL A 14 1.60 -9.28 -19.00
C VAL A 14 2.56 -8.42 -18.18
N PHE A 15 2.14 -7.84 -17.07
CA PHE A 15 3.00 -7.00 -16.24
C PHE A 15 4.21 -7.77 -15.71
N PHE A 16 4.00 -8.97 -15.19
CA PHE A 16 5.12 -9.80 -14.73
C PHE A 16 6.04 -10.23 -15.87
N ARG A 17 5.49 -10.65 -17.00
CA ARG A 17 6.30 -11.03 -18.18
C ARG A 17 7.18 -9.88 -18.67
N GLU A 18 6.63 -8.66 -18.77
CA GLU A 18 7.39 -7.50 -19.21
C GLU A 18 8.40 -7.04 -18.16
N GLY A 19 8.06 -7.14 -16.87
CA GLY A 19 9.02 -6.92 -15.76
C GLY A 19 10.17 -7.92 -15.81
N MET A 20 9.88 -9.19 -15.96
CA MET A 20 10.88 -10.26 -16.08
C MET A 20 11.77 -10.08 -17.33
N ARG A 21 11.19 -9.67 -18.47
CA ARG A 21 11.96 -9.33 -19.68
C ARG A 21 12.91 -8.17 -19.43
N PHE A 22 12.43 -7.10 -18.79
CA PHE A 22 13.27 -5.96 -18.41
C PHE A 22 14.43 -6.38 -17.49
N ILE A 23 14.16 -7.22 -16.50
CA ILE A 23 15.19 -7.71 -15.57
C ILE A 23 16.26 -8.53 -16.31
N ASP A 24 15.87 -9.39 -17.25
CA ASP A 24 16.82 -10.15 -18.07
C ASP A 24 17.71 -9.24 -18.93
N GLU A 25 17.13 -8.19 -19.51
CA GLU A 25 17.86 -7.20 -20.30
C GLU A 25 18.82 -6.34 -19.45
N ALA A 26 18.48 -6.08 -18.18
CA ALA A 26 19.21 -5.19 -17.29
C ALA A 26 20.10 -5.91 -16.23
N LYS A 27 20.13 -7.25 -16.22
CA LYS A 27 20.75 -8.06 -15.13
C LYS A 27 22.22 -7.77 -14.81
N ASP A 28 22.96 -7.26 -15.79
CA ASP A 28 24.39 -6.96 -15.67
C ASP A 28 24.66 -5.53 -15.13
N GLU A 29 23.62 -4.74 -14.90
CA GLU A 29 23.70 -3.36 -14.38
C GLU A 29 22.74 -3.17 -13.20
N PRO A 30 22.95 -2.15 -12.36
CA PRO A 30 21.95 -1.80 -11.32
C PRO A 30 20.61 -1.43 -11.97
N PHE A 31 19.53 -2.02 -11.50
CA PHE A 31 18.19 -1.72 -12.00
C PHE A 31 17.18 -1.50 -10.87
N PHE A 32 16.10 -0.81 -11.20
CA PHE A 32 14.90 -0.68 -10.39
C PHE A 32 13.69 -1.11 -11.22
N CYS A 33 13.01 -2.18 -10.81
CA CYS A 33 11.82 -2.70 -11.48
C CYS A 33 10.61 -2.60 -10.56
N TYR A 34 9.59 -1.84 -10.98
CA TYR A 34 8.33 -1.69 -10.25
C TYR A 34 7.19 -2.33 -11.04
N ILE A 35 6.68 -3.45 -10.54
CA ILE A 35 5.59 -4.21 -11.14
C ILE A 35 4.28 -3.88 -10.40
N ALA A 36 3.54 -2.90 -10.90
CA ALA A 36 2.28 -2.44 -10.32
C ALA A 36 1.09 -3.15 -10.98
N THR A 37 0.59 -4.22 -10.36
CA THR A 37 -0.56 -4.96 -10.88
C THR A 37 -1.87 -4.24 -10.58
N ASN A 38 -2.87 -4.40 -11.48
CA ASN A 38 -4.25 -3.98 -11.22
C ASN A 38 -4.96 -4.94 -10.25
N ALA A 39 -4.64 -6.24 -10.36
CA ALA A 39 -5.17 -7.26 -9.48
C ALA A 39 -4.72 -7.03 -8.03
N PRO A 40 -5.57 -7.31 -7.02
CA PRO A 40 -6.91 -7.88 -7.13
C PRO A 40 -8.05 -6.85 -7.14
N HIS A 41 -7.83 -5.63 -7.68
CA HIS A 41 -8.88 -4.61 -7.82
C HIS A 41 -9.94 -5.05 -8.86
N GLY A 42 -11.19 -4.63 -8.65
CA GLY A 42 -12.26 -4.87 -9.63
C GLY A 42 -12.02 -4.15 -10.97
N PRO A 43 -12.59 -4.66 -12.08
CA PRO A 43 -13.48 -5.82 -12.16
C PRO A 43 -12.76 -7.15 -11.88
N LEU A 44 -13.48 -8.08 -11.20
CA LEU A 44 -12.90 -9.33 -10.72
C LEU A 44 -12.85 -10.37 -11.87
N ASN A 45 -11.87 -10.22 -12.72
CA ASN A 45 -11.63 -11.10 -13.85
C ASN A 45 -10.34 -11.90 -13.67
N VAL A 46 -10.47 -13.22 -13.75
CA VAL A 46 -9.35 -14.16 -13.73
C VAL A 46 -9.77 -15.45 -14.44
N GLU A 47 -8.82 -16.23 -14.91
CA GLU A 47 -9.10 -17.52 -15.53
C GLU A 47 -9.88 -18.46 -14.60
N PRO A 48 -10.85 -19.24 -15.15
CA PRO A 48 -11.70 -20.14 -14.34
C PRO A 48 -10.93 -21.10 -13.41
N ARG A 49 -9.78 -21.60 -13.85
CA ARG A 49 -8.94 -22.51 -13.04
C ARG A 49 -8.54 -21.97 -11.68
N TYR A 50 -8.40 -20.65 -11.58
CA TYR A 50 -8.09 -20.00 -10.29
C TYR A 50 -9.31 -19.83 -9.40
N VAL A 51 -10.51 -19.72 -10.01
CA VAL A 51 -11.77 -19.56 -9.29
C VAL A 51 -12.24 -20.88 -8.70
N GLU A 52 -12.13 -21.96 -9.49
CA GLU A 52 -12.64 -23.29 -9.15
C GLU A 52 -12.09 -23.81 -7.81
N SER A 53 -10.81 -23.54 -7.51
CA SER A 53 -10.17 -23.96 -6.26
C SER A 53 -10.78 -23.33 -5.00
N TYR A 54 -11.56 -22.26 -5.15
CA TYR A 54 -12.15 -21.52 -4.02
C TYR A 54 -13.67 -21.69 -3.89
N LEU A 55 -14.36 -22.25 -4.90
CA LEU A 55 -15.83 -22.37 -4.90
C LEU A 55 -16.35 -23.23 -3.75
N GLU A 56 -15.59 -24.23 -3.29
CA GLU A 56 -15.97 -25.05 -2.15
C GLU A 56 -15.81 -24.34 -0.81
N SER A 57 -14.84 -23.40 -0.72
CA SER A 57 -14.50 -22.69 0.51
C SER A 57 -15.26 -21.38 0.69
N THR A 58 -15.84 -20.84 -0.39
CA THR A 58 -16.64 -19.61 -0.34
C THR A 58 -17.88 -19.72 -1.22
N PRO A 59 -19.11 -19.45 -0.68
CA PRO A 59 -20.35 -19.52 -1.44
C PRO A 59 -20.52 -18.37 -2.46
N HIS A 60 -19.59 -17.41 -2.49
CA HIS A 60 -19.65 -16.22 -3.35
C HIS A 60 -18.63 -16.32 -4.46
N GLU A 61 -19.09 -16.40 -5.68
CA GLU A 61 -18.25 -16.46 -6.87
C GLU A 61 -17.29 -15.26 -6.96
N ASP A 62 -17.75 -14.05 -6.66
CA ASP A 62 -16.90 -12.87 -6.67
C ASP A 62 -15.75 -12.95 -5.64
N ARG A 63 -16.00 -13.55 -4.48
CA ARG A 63 -14.93 -13.81 -3.49
C ARG A 63 -13.95 -14.86 -4.02
N ALA A 64 -14.45 -15.91 -4.64
CA ALA A 64 -13.60 -16.90 -5.28
C ALA A 64 -12.75 -16.27 -6.41
N ARG A 65 -13.33 -15.38 -7.20
CA ARG A 65 -12.60 -14.59 -8.22
C ARG A 65 -11.53 -13.70 -7.58
N PHE A 66 -11.85 -13.01 -6.50
CA PHE A 66 -10.87 -12.18 -5.77
C PHE A 66 -9.69 -13.01 -5.27
N TYR A 67 -9.95 -14.17 -4.65
CA TYR A 67 -8.90 -15.08 -4.22
C TYR A 67 -8.13 -15.67 -5.40
N GLY A 68 -8.81 -16.00 -6.48
CA GLY A 68 -8.18 -16.47 -7.72
C GLY A 68 -7.23 -15.44 -8.34
N MET A 69 -7.58 -14.15 -8.28
CA MET A 69 -6.69 -13.07 -8.71
C MET A 69 -5.42 -12.99 -7.84
N ILE A 70 -5.54 -13.21 -6.54
CA ILE A 70 -4.40 -13.26 -5.62
C ILE A 70 -3.50 -14.46 -5.93
N THR A 71 -4.10 -15.64 -6.18
CA THR A 71 -3.34 -16.84 -6.59
C THR A 71 -2.60 -16.63 -7.90
N ASN A 72 -3.19 -15.92 -8.86
CA ASN A 72 -2.49 -15.58 -10.10
C ASN A 72 -1.30 -14.64 -9.85
N ILE A 73 -1.41 -13.67 -8.94
CA ILE A 73 -0.28 -12.84 -8.52
C ILE A 73 0.82 -13.71 -7.91
N ASP A 74 0.47 -14.62 -7.00
CA ASP A 74 1.41 -15.51 -6.31
C ASP A 74 2.14 -16.43 -7.30
N GLU A 75 1.43 -17.04 -8.26
CA GLU A 75 2.06 -17.83 -9.33
C GLU A 75 3.07 -17.01 -10.15
N ASN A 76 2.70 -15.79 -10.51
CA ASN A 76 3.59 -14.91 -11.28
C ASN A 76 4.80 -14.46 -10.44
N PHE A 77 4.58 -14.20 -9.15
CA PHE A 77 5.66 -13.89 -8.22
C PHE A 77 6.63 -15.07 -8.10
N GLY A 78 6.13 -16.30 -7.99
CA GLY A 78 6.97 -17.50 -8.01
C GLY A 78 7.79 -17.65 -9.30
N ARG A 79 7.23 -17.28 -10.46
CA ARG A 79 7.98 -17.25 -11.73
C ARG A 79 9.09 -16.21 -11.72
N LEU A 80 8.82 -15.03 -11.16
CA LEU A 80 9.83 -13.98 -10.98
C LEU A 80 10.98 -14.45 -10.09
N GLU A 81 10.67 -15.05 -8.94
CA GLU A 81 11.68 -15.60 -8.02
C GLU A 81 12.55 -16.65 -8.72
N ASN A 82 11.96 -17.62 -9.42
CA ASN A 82 12.68 -18.63 -10.19
C ASN A 82 13.57 -18.01 -11.29
N GLN A 83 13.15 -16.92 -11.90
CA GLN A 83 13.97 -16.23 -12.89
C GLN A 83 15.19 -15.56 -12.24
N LEU A 84 15.03 -14.86 -11.11
CA LEU A 84 16.13 -14.24 -10.39
C LEU A 84 17.19 -15.28 -9.98
N GLU A 85 16.75 -16.46 -9.53
CA GLU A 85 17.63 -17.59 -9.23
C GLU A 85 18.36 -18.10 -10.48
N THR A 86 17.62 -18.31 -11.58
CA THR A 86 18.17 -18.79 -12.86
C THR A 86 19.23 -17.84 -13.44
N LEU A 87 19.01 -16.53 -13.27
CA LEU A 87 19.96 -15.49 -13.68
C LEU A 87 21.14 -15.33 -12.72
N GLY A 88 21.11 -15.99 -11.55
CA GLY A 88 22.16 -15.91 -10.53
C GLY A 88 22.24 -14.57 -9.80
N ILE A 89 21.15 -13.78 -9.83
CA ILE A 89 21.09 -12.45 -9.20
C ILE A 89 20.18 -12.39 -7.97
N ALA A 90 19.53 -13.48 -7.59
CA ALA A 90 18.55 -13.52 -6.49
C ALA A 90 19.11 -13.03 -5.16
N GLU A 91 20.37 -13.39 -4.82
CA GLU A 91 21.01 -12.98 -3.57
C GLU A 91 21.35 -11.48 -3.55
N ASN A 92 21.61 -10.88 -4.71
CA ASN A 92 21.97 -9.48 -4.88
C ASN A 92 20.78 -8.60 -5.33
N THR A 93 19.56 -9.10 -5.19
CA THR A 93 18.35 -8.38 -5.53
C THR A 93 17.49 -8.15 -4.27
N ILE A 94 17.17 -6.89 -3.99
CA ILE A 94 16.16 -6.53 -2.99
C ILE A 94 14.79 -6.79 -3.61
N VAL A 95 14.04 -7.72 -3.05
CA VAL A 95 12.67 -8.03 -3.48
C VAL A 95 11.70 -7.55 -2.40
N ILE A 96 10.74 -6.71 -2.82
CA ILE A 96 9.69 -6.20 -1.94
C ILE A 96 8.33 -6.56 -2.50
N PHE A 97 7.50 -7.20 -1.68
CA PHE A 97 6.10 -7.43 -1.96
C PHE A 97 5.23 -6.64 -0.98
N MET A 98 4.29 -5.87 -1.51
CA MET A 98 3.37 -5.09 -0.70
C MET A 98 2.06 -4.79 -1.46
N THR A 99 1.06 -4.26 -0.75
CA THR A 99 -0.13 -3.67 -1.37
C THR A 99 -0.20 -2.17 -1.10
N ASP A 100 -0.92 -1.45 -1.93
CA ASP A 100 -1.07 0.02 -1.86
C ASP A 100 -1.98 0.47 -0.71
N ASN A 101 -2.98 -0.37 -0.36
CA ASN A 101 -3.96 -0.12 0.69
C ASN A 101 -4.56 -1.43 1.22
N GLY A 102 -5.28 -1.32 2.31
CA GLY A 102 -6.05 -2.44 2.85
C GLY A 102 -7.14 -2.91 1.90
N THR A 103 -7.70 -4.08 2.18
CA THR A 103 -8.71 -4.73 1.34
C THR A 103 -9.82 -3.76 0.92
N ALA A 104 -10.01 -3.62 -0.39
CA ALA A 104 -11.23 -3.03 -0.91
C ALA A 104 -12.32 -4.09 -0.87
N THR A 105 -13.53 -3.73 -0.48
CA THR A 105 -14.67 -4.49 -0.93
C THR A 105 -14.86 -4.15 -2.40
N GLY A 106 -14.04 -4.66 -3.28
CA GLY A 106 -14.35 -4.70 -4.72
C GLY A 106 -15.53 -5.63 -4.97
N VAL A 107 -15.88 -6.38 -3.95
CA VAL A 107 -17.09 -7.15 -3.80
C VAL A 107 -17.99 -6.34 -2.89
N GLU A 108 -19.11 -5.84 -3.38
CA GLU A 108 -20.22 -5.37 -2.56
C GLU A 108 -20.82 -6.57 -1.83
N LEU A 109 -20.06 -7.17 -0.95
CA LEU A 109 -20.57 -8.14 -0.03
C LEU A 109 -21.37 -7.34 0.99
N ASP A 110 -22.63 -7.64 1.08
CA ASP A 110 -23.45 -7.22 2.22
C ASP A 110 -22.82 -7.83 3.48
N VAL A 111 -21.94 -7.05 4.11
CA VAL A 111 -21.23 -7.48 5.33
C VAL A 111 -22.19 -7.80 6.48
N SER A 112 -23.49 -7.43 6.35
CA SER A 112 -24.51 -7.81 7.31
C SER A 112 -24.84 -9.32 7.24
N GLN A 113 -24.57 -9.97 6.10
CA GLN A 113 -24.83 -11.39 5.89
C GLN A 113 -23.61 -12.28 6.22
N PHE A 114 -22.43 -11.67 6.45
CA PHE A 114 -21.20 -12.40 6.75
C PHE A 114 -20.65 -11.94 8.10
N PRO A 115 -20.60 -12.83 9.09
CA PRO A 115 -19.88 -12.54 10.30
C PRO A 115 -18.43 -12.23 9.94
N ILE A 116 -17.89 -11.16 10.54
CA ILE A 116 -16.49 -10.77 10.43
C ILE A 116 -15.57 -11.91 10.90
N GLU A 117 -16.14 -12.86 11.65
CA GLU A 117 -15.51 -14.04 12.23
C GLU A 117 -16.18 -15.29 11.66
N GLY A 118 -15.40 -16.14 10.99
CA GLY A 118 -15.89 -17.45 10.52
C GLY A 118 -15.19 -17.96 9.27
N PRO A 119 -15.41 -19.22 8.89
CA PRO A 119 -14.85 -19.81 7.68
C PRO A 119 -15.24 -18.99 6.45
N GLY A 120 -14.26 -18.59 5.66
CA GLY A 120 -14.44 -17.78 4.45
C GLY A 120 -14.42 -16.27 4.63
N SER A 121 -14.17 -15.75 5.85
CA SER A 121 -13.82 -14.34 6.05
C SER A 121 -12.36 -14.10 5.71
N TYR A 122 -12.07 -13.08 4.92
CA TYR A 122 -10.71 -12.63 4.65
C TYR A 122 -10.25 -11.51 5.61
N ASN A 123 -11.06 -11.19 6.61
CA ASN A 123 -10.74 -10.19 7.62
C ASN A 123 -9.89 -10.82 8.73
N VAL A 124 -8.65 -10.37 8.85
CA VAL A 124 -7.71 -10.79 9.90
C VAL A 124 -8.00 -10.10 11.26
N GLY A 125 -9.23 -9.71 11.52
CA GLY A 125 -9.66 -9.07 12.77
C GLY A 125 -9.49 -7.55 12.79
N MET A 126 -8.89 -6.95 11.77
CA MET A 126 -8.72 -5.50 11.66
C MET A 126 -10.03 -4.79 11.30
N ARG A 127 -10.33 -3.69 12.00
CA ARG A 127 -11.47 -2.84 11.66
C ARG A 127 -11.23 -2.03 10.40
N GLY A 128 -12.27 -1.85 9.59
CA GLY A 128 -12.25 -1.02 8.40
C GLY A 128 -11.77 -1.72 7.14
N LYS A 129 -11.64 -0.95 6.08
CA LYS A 129 -11.30 -1.38 4.72
C LYS A 129 -10.69 -0.20 3.96
N LYS A 130 -10.26 -0.39 2.71
CA LYS A 130 -9.75 0.68 1.83
C LYS A 130 -10.54 1.99 2.00
N GLY A 131 -9.83 3.08 2.23
CA GLY A 131 -10.40 4.41 2.45
C GLY A 131 -10.92 4.66 3.87
N SER A 132 -10.72 3.71 4.79
CA SER A 132 -10.99 3.85 6.22
C SER A 132 -9.75 4.33 6.96
N PRO A 133 -9.88 5.14 8.02
CA PRO A 133 -8.75 5.51 8.88
C PRO A 133 -8.38 4.43 9.90
N TYR A 134 -9.14 3.34 10.01
CA TYR A 134 -8.81 2.20 10.88
C TYR A 134 -7.79 1.27 10.20
N ASP A 135 -7.11 0.43 11.00
CA ASP A 135 -6.00 -0.41 10.53
C ASP A 135 -6.33 -1.25 9.29
N GLY A 136 -7.53 -1.80 9.17
CA GLY A 136 -7.95 -2.54 7.97
C GLY A 136 -7.97 -1.71 6.67
N GLY A 137 -7.88 -0.39 6.76
CA GLY A 137 -7.80 0.50 5.59
C GLY A 137 -6.39 0.76 5.08
N HIS A 138 -5.38 0.66 5.95
CA HIS A 138 -4.01 1.10 5.64
C HIS A 138 -2.90 0.18 6.17
N ARG A 139 -3.17 -0.75 7.08
CA ARG A 139 -2.21 -1.78 7.47
C ARG A 139 -2.19 -2.88 6.42
N VAL A 140 -1.08 -2.97 5.71
CA VAL A 140 -0.90 -3.83 4.53
C VAL A 140 0.23 -4.83 4.74
N PRO A 141 0.22 -5.96 4.01
CA PRO A 141 1.39 -6.82 3.95
C PRO A 141 2.59 -6.04 3.41
N PHE A 142 3.72 -6.23 4.04
CA PHE A 142 5.01 -5.73 3.59
C PHE A 142 6.07 -6.79 3.85
N LEU A 143 6.58 -7.39 2.81
CA LEU A 143 7.58 -8.45 2.85
C LEU A 143 8.82 -7.96 2.10
N LEU A 144 10.00 -8.12 2.71
CA LEU A 144 11.28 -7.73 2.13
C LEU A 144 12.25 -8.89 2.21
N ARG A 145 12.88 -9.22 1.09
CA ARG A 145 13.99 -10.17 0.99
C ARG A 145 15.21 -9.51 0.37
N TYR A 146 16.35 -9.69 0.99
CA TYR A 146 17.65 -9.33 0.45
C TYR A 146 18.73 -10.19 1.11
N ALA A 147 19.14 -11.26 0.46
CA ALA A 147 20.07 -12.24 1.05
C ALA A 147 21.43 -11.62 1.38
N ASN A 148 21.99 -10.80 0.48
CA ASN A 148 23.25 -10.11 0.72
C ASN A 148 23.15 -8.94 1.72
N GLY A 149 21.96 -8.61 2.20
CA GLY A 149 21.74 -7.55 3.19
C GLY A 149 22.29 -7.84 4.57
N GLY A 150 22.64 -9.10 4.85
CA GLY A 150 23.25 -9.50 6.13
C GLY A 150 22.33 -9.40 7.34
N PHE A 151 21.01 -9.31 7.14
CA PHE A 151 20.04 -9.31 8.22
C PHE A 151 19.42 -10.70 8.42
N ALA A 152 18.82 -10.92 9.59
CA ALA A 152 18.23 -12.19 9.97
C ALA A 152 17.12 -12.60 8.99
N HIS A 153 17.11 -13.87 8.59
CA HIS A 153 16.06 -14.46 7.78
C HIS A 153 14.82 -14.79 8.63
N GLU A 154 13.64 -14.84 7.98
CA GLU A 154 12.38 -15.31 8.57
C GLU A 154 12.04 -14.62 9.89
N ARG A 155 12.04 -13.30 9.87
CA ARG A 155 11.79 -12.49 11.04
C ARG A 155 10.59 -11.57 10.85
N ASP A 156 9.68 -11.58 11.82
CA ASP A 156 8.64 -10.57 11.95
C ASP A 156 9.20 -9.33 12.66
N ILE A 157 8.82 -8.15 12.17
CA ILE A 157 9.17 -6.86 12.74
C ILE A 157 7.88 -6.12 13.06
N ASP A 158 7.55 -6.03 14.36
CA ASP A 158 6.31 -5.40 14.85
C ASP A 158 6.39 -3.88 14.97
N ALA A 159 7.57 -3.30 14.75
CA ALA A 159 7.77 -1.85 14.82
C ALA A 159 6.88 -1.12 13.79
N LEU A 160 6.31 0.01 14.18
CA LEU A 160 5.48 0.84 13.31
C LEU A 160 6.31 1.40 12.15
N THR A 161 6.01 0.96 10.94
CA THR A 161 6.63 1.39 9.70
C THR A 161 5.61 2.04 8.76
N SER A 162 6.07 2.77 7.76
CA SER A 162 5.20 3.46 6.81
C SER A 162 5.86 3.54 5.42
N TYR A 163 5.07 3.73 4.38
CA TYR A 163 5.56 3.88 3.00
C TYR A 163 6.59 5.02 2.84
N VAL A 164 6.55 6.03 3.69
CA VAL A 164 7.54 7.14 3.67
C VAL A 164 8.96 6.66 4.02
N ASP A 165 9.10 5.45 4.56
CA ASP A 165 10.38 4.83 4.92
C ASP A 165 11.06 4.13 3.74
N PHE A 166 10.33 3.90 2.64
CA PHE A 166 10.87 3.19 1.48
C PHE A 166 12.10 3.86 0.90
N MET A 167 11.96 5.13 0.52
CA MET A 167 13.06 5.84 -0.14
C MET A 167 14.32 5.86 0.72
N PRO A 168 14.29 6.31 2.00
CA PRO A 168 15.50 6.28 2.83
C PRO A 168 16.04 4.87 3.04
N THR A 169 15.19 3.84 3.11
CA THR A 169 15.63 2.44 3.25
C THR A 169 16.34 1.94 1.99
N LEU A 170 15.77 2.18 0.81
CA LEU A 170 16.38 1.74 -0.44
C LEU A 170 17.71 2.45 -0.71
N LEU A 171 17.80 3.75 -0.43
CA LEU A 171 19.04 4.50 -0.57
C LEU A 171 20.13 3.96 0.37
N ASP A 172 19.76 3.65 1.62
CA ASP A 172 20.67 3.09 2.63
C ASP A 172 21.12 1.66 2.25
N LEU A 173 20.20 0.79 1.83
CA LEU A 173 20.53 -0.58 1.39
C LEU A 173 21.35 -0.64 0.10
N CYS A 174 21.23 0.38 -0.75
CA CYS A 174 22.00 0.48 -2.01
C CYS A 174 23.27 1.34 -1.87
N ASP A 175 23.60 1.81 -0.67
CA ASP A 175 24.76 2.69 -0.40
C ASP A 175 24.75 3.97 -1.27
N ILE A 176 23.56 4.55 -1.46
CA ILE A 176 23.35 5.77 -2.23
C ILE A 176 23.28 6.97 -1.29
N GLU A 177 24.23 7.89 -1.45
CA GLU A 177 24.30 9.08 -0.63
C GLU A 177 23.09 10.01 -0.87
N VAL A 178 22.47 10.45 0.22
CA VAL A 178 21.38 11.42 0.18
C VAL A 178 21.96 12.83 0.15
N PRO A 179 21.63 13.66 -0.87
CA PRO A 179 22.05 15.05 -0.89
C PRO A 179 21.60 15.81 0.36
N SER A 180 22.48 16.58 0.95
CA SER A 180 22.29 17.26 2.25
C SER A 180 21.09 18.23 2.27
N GLU A 181 20.67 18.74 1.11
CA GLU A 181 19.49 19.60 0.94
C GLU A 181 18.17 18.82 0.90
N ARG A 182 18.21 17.48 0.87
CA ARG A 182 17.04 16.63 0.88
C ARG A 182 16.75 16.12 2.29
N SER A 183 15.50 16.14 2.67
CA SER A 183 15.01 15.56 3.91
C SER A 183 13.83 14.63 3.62
N PHE A 184 13.75 13.53 4.35
CA PHE A 184 12.64 12.58 4.28
C PHE A 184 11.77 12.69 5.52
N HIS A 185 10.46 12.49 5.36
CA HIS A 185 9.54 12.31 6.49
C HIS A 185 9.70 10.93 7.13
N GLY A 186 10.21 9.97 6.36
CA GLY A 186 10.53 8.62 6.80
C GLY A 186 11.98 8.48 7.27
N GLN A 187 12.29 7.28 7.74
CA GLN A 187 13.65 6.90 8.16
C GLN A 187 13.97 5.50 7.64
N SER A 188 15.26 5.19 7.48
CA SER A 188 15.69 3.88 7.01
C SER A 188 15.26 2.75 7.96
N LEU A 189 14.70 1.69 7.39
CA LEU A 189 14.37 0.45 8.10
C LEU A 189 15.59 -0.43 8.38
N THR A 190 16.76 -0.12 7.83
CA THR A 190 17.99 -0.90 7.97
C THR A 190 18.33 -1.26 9.42
N PRO A 191 18.20 -0.36 10.42
CA PRO A 191 18.42 -0.73 11.82
C PRO A 191 17.45 -1.82 12.31
N LEU A 192 16.18 -1.77 11.93
CA LEU A 192 15.20 -2.80 12.27
C LEU A 192 15.52 -4.13 11.58
N LEU A 193 15.87 -4.08 10.30
CA LEU A 193 16.26 -5.27 9.53
C LEU A 193 17.45 -5.99 10.15
N HIS A 194 18.37 -5.28 10.77
CA HIS A 194 19.51 -5.83 11.51
C HIS A 194 19.23 -6.13 12.99
N GLY A 195 17.98 -6.04 13.45
CA GLY A 195 17.64 -6.32 14.84
C GLY A 195 18.05 -5.24 15.84
N ARG A 196 18.32 -4.04 15.38
CA ARG A 196 18.72 -2.90 16.21
C ARG A 196 17.52 -1.99 16.47
N GLU A 197 16.57 -2.50 17.24
CA GLU A 197 15.43 -1.69 17.68
C GLU A 197 15.91 -0.65 18.69
N SER A 198 15.42 0.57 18.55
CA SER A 198 15.73 1.67 19.45
C SER A 198 14.45 2.28 20.04
N ALA A 199 14.56 2.95 21.20
CA ALA A 199 13.46 3.70 21.79
C ALA A 199 12.84 4.72 20.82
N GLN A 200 13.63 5.24 19.87
CA GLN A 200 13.17 6.17 18.84
C GLN A 200 12.07 5.56 17.96
N TRP A 201 12.12 4.26 17.66
CA TRP A 201 11.06 3.58 16.92
C TRP A 201 9.76 3.44 17.72
N ALA A 202 9.88 3.14 19.01
CA ALA A 202 8.72 3.00 19.90
C ALA A 202 7.95 4.32 20.07
N GLU A 203 8.65 5.45 20.03
CA GLU A 203 8.07 6.80 20.18
C GLU A 203 7.69 7.46 18.83
N ARG A 204 7.97 6.79 17.73
CA ARG A 204 7.69 7.31 16.39
C ARG A 204 6.19 7.52 16.18
N THR A 205 5.85 8.67 15.63
CA THR A 205 4.48 8.99 15.22
C THR A 205 4.40 9.00 13.68
N THR A 206 3.42 8.28 13.13
CA THR A 206 3.09 8.29 11.70
C THR A 206 1.64 8.68 11.49
N PHE A 207 1.33 9.12 10.27
CA PHE A 207 0.03 9.66 9.93
C PHE A 207 -0.52 8.96 8.68
N CYS A 208 -1.81 8.67 8.70
CA CYS A 208 -2.55 8.23 7.52
C CYS A 208 -3.76 9.13 7.34
N ASP A 209 -3.90 9.69 6.15
CA ASP A 209 -4.97 10.62 5.84
C ASP A 209 -5.61 10.22 4.51
N THR A 210 -6.82 9.68 4.56
CA THR A 210 -7.52 9.17 3.38
C THR A 210 -8.60 10.14 2.94
N GLN A 211 -8.28 10.98 1.99
CA GLN A 211 -9.21 12.01 1.51
C GLN A 211 -9.45 11.91 0.00
N ARG A 212 -10.74 11.94 -0.37
CA ARG A 212 -11.20 12.06 -1.76
C ARG A 212 -12.03 13.33 -1.88
N VAL A 213 -11.37 14.46 -1.66
CA VAL A 213 -11.98 15.81 -1.71
C VAL A 213 -11.05 16.73 -2.46
N ALA A 214 -11.61 17.77 -3.04
CA ALA A 214 -10.88 18.76 -3.80
C ALA A 214 -9.75 19.41 -2.99
N ARG A 215 -10.06 19.83 -1.77
CA ARG A 215 -9.06 20.33 -0.81
C ARG A 215 -9.06 19.45 0.43
N PRO A 216 -7.89 19.01 0.91
CA PRO A 216 -7.78 18.25 2.15
C PRO A 216 -8.44 18.98 3.33
N VAL A 217 -9.17 18.22 4.14
CA VAL A 217 -9.87 18.72 5.32
C VAL A 217 -9.23 18.14 6.56
N LYS A 218 -8.74 19.00 7.44
CA LYS A 218 -8.07 18.60 8.69
C LYS A 218 -8.94 17.62 9.50
N TRP A 219 -8.35 16.56 10.02
CA TRP A 219 -8.99 15.51 10.82
C TRP A 219 -10.06 14.69 10.09
N ARG A 220 -10.14 14.78 8.79
CA ARG A 220 -11.10 13.98 8.03
C ARG A 220 -10.49 12.64 7.62
N ARG A 221 -11.05 11.54 8.11
CA ARG A 221 -10.58 10.17 7.87
C ARG A 221 -9.08 10.02 8.12
N SER A 222 -8.66 10.55 9.23
CA SER A 222 -7.26 10.56 9.64
C SER A 222 -6.98 9.54 10.73
N ALA A 223 -5.78 8.98 10.72
CA ALA A 223 -5.23 8.19 11.80
C ALA A 223 -3.86 8.75 12.21
N VAL A 224 -3.66 8.91 13.52
CA VAL A 224 -2.37 9.18 14.12
C VAL A 224 -1.93 7.92 14.86
N MET A 225 -0.76 7.42 14.53
CA MET A 225 -0.26 6.14 14.99
C MET A 225 1.06 6.32 15.74
N GLN A 226 1.14 5.80 16.96
CA GLN A 226 2.37 5.76 17.75
C GLN A 226 2.40 4.48 18.59
N GLY A 227 3.37 3.62 18.33
CA GLY A 227 3.38 2.29 18.94
C GLY A 227 2.03 1.58 18.74
N PRO A 228 1.39 1.05 19.80
CA PRO A 228 0.08 0.42 19.71
C PRO A 228 -1.08 1.44 19.60
N TRP A 229 -0.84 2.71 19.84
CA TRP A 229 -1.90 3.72 19.88
C TRP A 229 -2.36 4.17 18.50
N ARG A 230 -3.68 4.27 18.33
CA ARG A 230 -4.35 4.79 17.14
C ARG A 230 -5.36 5.86 17.52
N LEU A 231 -5.10 7.11 17.15
CA LEU A 231 -6.07 8.21 17.31
C LEU A 231 -6.76 8.44 15.96
N ILE A 232 -8.06 8.22 15.92
CA ILE A 232 -8.89 8.31 14.71
C ILE A 232 -9.68 9.63 14.72
N ASP A 233 -9.61 10.37 13.61
CA ASP A 233 -10.29 11.65 13.41
C ASP A 233 -10.08 12.67 14.57
N GLY A 234 -8.99 12.50 15.31
CA GLY A 234 -8.67 13.29 16.48
C GLY A 234 -9.62 13.09 17.68
N ARG A 235 -10.39 12.02 17.70
CA ARG A 235 -11.47 11.80 18.70
C ARG A 235 -11.41 10.44 19.38
N GLU A 236 -11.39 9.36 18.60
CA GLU A 236 -11.41 7.99 19.12
C GLU A 236 -9.98 7.51 19.33
N LEU A 237 -9.69 6.93 20.49
CA LEU A 237 -8.37 6.36 20.79
C LEU A 237 -8.47 4.86 21.01
N TYR A 238 -7.58 4.12 20.38
CA TYR A 238 -7.48 2.65 20.49
C TYR A 238 -6.07 2.23 20.87
N ASP A 239 -5.98 1.17 21.66
CA ASP A 239 -4.75 0.49 22.04
C ASP A 239 -4.75 -0.91 21.41
N LEU A 240 -3.95 -1.12 20.40
CA LEU A 240 -3.93 -2.37 19.61
C LEU A 240 -3.35 -3.56 20.38
N ASP A 241 -2.56 -3.35 21.43
CA ASP A 241 -2.05 -4.44 22.27
C ASP A 241 -3.19 -5.14 23.00
N SER A 242 -4.18 -4.38 23.42
CA SER A 242 -5.37 -4.89 24.14
C SER A 242 -6.60 -5.05 23.25
N ASP A 243 -6.68 -4.30 22.15
CA ASP A 243 -7.84 -4.27 21.23
C ASP A 243 -7.38 -4.13 19.77
N PRO A 244 -6.81 -5.20 19.17
CA PRO A 244 -6.33 -5.17 17.79
C PRO A 244 -7.46 -4.92 16.77
N GLY A 245 -8.71 -5.15 17.17
CA GLY A 245 -9.90 -4.90 16.34
C GLY A 245 -10.46 -3.48 16.44
N GLN A 246 -9.87 -2.60 17.22
CA GLN A 246 -10.33 -1.22 17.42
C GLN A 246 -11.84 -1.11 17.74
N ARG A 247 -12.31 -1.91 18.71
CA ARG A 247 -13.73 -2.03 19.09
C ARG A 247 -14.10 -1.15 20.27
N SER A 248 -13.11 -0.77 21.12
CA SER A 248 -13.33 -0.08 22.37
C SER A 248 -12.58 1.24 22.41
N ASP A 249 -13.29 2.35 22.24
CA ASP A 249 -12.70 3.68 22.39
C ASP A 249 -12.28 3.92 23.86
N VAL A 250 -10.99 4.21 24.03
CA VAL A 250 -10.38 4.46 25.34
C VAL A 250 -9.99 5.93 25.55
N SER A 251 -10.41 6.82 24.66
CA SER A 251 -10.05 8.25 24.69
C SER A 251 -10.34 8.93 26.04
N ALA A 252 -11.49 8.63 26.64
CA ALA A 252 -11.87 9.16 27.94
C ALA A 252 -10.98 8.67 29.11
N ARG A 253 -10.33 7.50 28.95
CA ARG A 253 -9.42 6.93 29.96
C ARG A 253 -7.98 7.44 29.82
N HIS A 254 -7.62 7.93 28.63
CA HIS A 254 -6.26 8.37 28.30
C HIS A 254 -6.23 9.78 27.67
N PRO A 255 -6.80 10.81 28.36
CA PRO A 255 -6.89 12.16 27.79
C PRO A 255 -5.53 12.77 27.44
N ASP A 256 -4.49 12.49 28.23
CA ASP A 256 -3.14 13.00 27.97
C ASP A 256 -2.56 12.43 26.68
N ARG A 257 -2.82 11.13 26.39
CA ARG A 257 -2.41 10.49 25.15
C ARG A 257 -3.14 11.11 23.95
N VAL A 258 -4.43 11.38 24.07
CA VAL A 258 -5.20 12.09 23.04
C VAL A 258 -4.59 13.45 22.73
N VAL A 259 -4.27 14.24 23.79
CA VAL A 259 -3.63 15.55 23.61
C VAL A 259 -2.29 15.43 22.90
N GLN A 260 -1.44 14.49 23.32
CA GLN A 260 -0.13 14.26 22.71
C GLN A 260 -0.25 13.96 21.22
N LEU A 261 -1.09 13.00 20.83
CA LEU A 261 -1.25 12.58 19.44
C LEU A 261 -1.92 13.68 18.59
N ARG A 262 -2.86 14.44 19.17
CA ARG A 262 -3.43 15.62 18.50
C ARG A 262 -2.37 16.67 18.23
N THR A 263 -1.50 16.97 19.16
CA THR A 263 -0.41 17.93 18.99
C THR A 263 0.51 17.50 17.84
N ALA A 264 0.91 16.22 17.82
CA ALA A 264 1.73 15.69 16.74
C ALA A 264 1.06 15.84 15.35
N TYR A 265 -0.25 15.60 15.27
CA TYR A 265 -0.99 15.79 14.02
C TYR A 265 -1.09 17.27 13.61
N GLU A 266 -1.32 18.18 14.55
CA GLU A 266 -1.39 19.62 14.26
C GLU A 266 -0.07 20.14 13.70
N ASP A 267 1.06 19.70 14.26
CA ASP A 267 2.40 20.06 13.77
C ASP A 267 2.62 19.52 12.35
N TRP A 268 2.33 18.23 12.12
CA TRP A 268 2.42 17.62 10.80
C TRP A 268 1.51 18.31 9.78
N TRP A 269 0.24 18.56 10.14
CA TRP A 269 -0.71 19.24 9.26
C TRP A 269 -0.24 20.65 8.90
N SER A 270 0.29 21.41 9.85
CA SER A 270 0.87 22.73 9.60
C SER A 270 2.00 22.69 8.58
N LEU A 271 2.79 21.62 8.58
CA LEU A 271 3.89 21.44 7.64
C LEU A 271 3.38 21.14 6.23
N ILE A 272 2.50 20.13 6.09
CA ILE A 272 2.05 19.67 4.77
C ILE A 272 1.06 20.62 4.10
N SER A 273 0.21 21.29 4.88
CA SER A 273 -0.83 22.18 4.34
C SER A 273 -0.27 23.39 3.57
N ARG A 274 0.98 23.76 3.81
CA ARG A 274 1.67 24.80 3.03
C ARG A 274 1.84 24.46 1.55
N GLN A 275 1.66 23.18 1.19
CA GLN A 275 1.81 22.70 -0.19
C GLN A 275 0.45 22.53 -0.90
N PHE A 276 -0.67 22.67 -0.19
CA PHE A 276 -2.00 22.44 -0.77
C PHE A 276 -2.45 23.50 -1.80
N ASP A 277 -1.81 24.65 -1.80
CA ASP A 277 -2.08 25.72 -2.77
C ASP A 277 -1.23 25.59 -4.04
N ARG A 278 -0.37 24.56 -4.13
CA ARG A 278 0.42 24.25 -5.32
C ARG A 278 -0.35 23.28 -6.22
N ASP A 279 -1.42 23.78 -6.83
CA ASP A 279 -2.13 23.04 -7.88
C ASP A 279 -1.34 23.15 -9.19
N GLU A 280 -0.63 22.08 -9.53
CA GLU A 280 0.02 21.96 -10.83
C GLU A 280 -0.89 21.15 -11.77
N PRO A 281 -1.36 21.76 -12.87
CA PRO A 281 -2.21 21.06 -13.82
C PRO A 281 -1.42 19.94 -14.51
N ILE A 282 -2.04 18.76 -14.58
CA ILE A 282 -1.52 17.62 -15.35
C ILE A 282 -2.12 17.70 -16.75
N ALA A 283 -1.27 17.70 -17.78
CA ALA A 283 -1.73 17.60 -19.16
C ALA A 283 -2.20 16.16 -19.45
N LEU A 284 -3.43 16.02 -19.94
CA LEU A 284 -3.98 14.75 -20.40
C LEU A 284 -4.33 14.88 -21.89
N GLY A 285 -4.03 13.83 -22.66
CA GLY A 285 -4.24 13.80 -24.10
C GLY A 285 -2.95 13.90 -24.91
N SER A 286 -3.08 14.02 -26.24
CA SER A 286 -1.95 14.27 -27.13
C SER A 286 -1.48 15.72 -27.04
N ASP A 287 -0.24 15.99 -27.49
CA ASP A 287 0.36 17.34 -27.45
C ASP A 287 -0.51 18.41 -28.14
N ASP A 288 -1.26 18.02 -29.17
CA ASP A 288 -2.13 18.92 -29.95
C ASP A 288 -3.52 19.12 -29.28
N GLU A 289 -3.93 18.22 -28.39
CA GLU A 289 -5.25 18.22 -27.74
C GLU A 289 -5.13 18.17 -26.19
N ALA A 290 -3.99 18.48 -25.67
CA ALA A 290 -3.73 18.38 -24.23
C ALA A 290 -4.62 19.33 -23.43
N VAL A 291 -5.57 18.77 -22.71
CA VAL A 291 -6.37 19.48 -21.72
C VAL A 291 -5.60 19.44 -20.39
N LYS A 292 -5.22 20.61 -19.90
CA LYS A 292 -4.61 20.71 -18.57
C LYS A 292 -5.69 20.67 -17.53
N ILE A 293 -5.76 19.57 -16.79
CA ILE A 293 -6.70 19.41 -15.67
C ILE A 293 -5.92 19.10 -14.40
N THR A 294 -6.44 19.61 -13.29
CA THR A 294 -5.94 19.27 -11.96
C THR A 294 -6.68 18.02 -11.45
N THR A 295 -6.13 17.37 -10.44
CA THR A 295 -6.86 16.32 -9.71
C THR A 295 -8.16 16.86 -9.09
N HIS A 296 -8.25 18.16 -8.89
CA HIS A 296 -9.43 18.87 -8.45
C HIS A 296 -10.52 18.86 -9.52
N ASP A 297 -10.17 19.17 -10.77
CA ASP A 297 -11.11 19.20 -11.89
C ASP A 297 -11.68 17.80 -12.16
N LEU A 298 -10.83 16.76 -12.12
CA LEU A 298 -11.25 15.36 -12.25
C LEU A 298 -12.26 14.91 -11.19
N ARG A 299 -12.29 15.55 -10.04
CA ARG A 299 -13.22 15.21 -8.94
C ARG A 299 -14.51 16.01 -8.95
N ASN A 300 -14.49 17.18 -9.55
CA ASN A 300 -15.65 18.11 -9.57
C ASN A 300 -16.52 17.94 -10.81
N GLU A 301 -15.94 17.57 -11.94
CA GLU A 301 -16.73 17.19 -13.09
C GLU A 301 -17.36 15.81 -12.82
N SER A 302 -18.67 15.76 -12.86
CA SER A 302 -19.42 14.51 -12.79
C SER A 302 -18.80 13.54 -13.80
N SER A 303 -18.25 12.46 -13.31
CA SER A 303 -17.34 11.50 -13.94
C SER A 303 -17.87 10.79 -15.20
N SER A 304 -18.79 11.37 -15.92
CA SER A 304 -19.45 10.76 -17.09
C SER A 304 -18.70 10.91 -18.41
N VAL A 305 -17.68 11.76 -18.50
CA VAL A 305 -17.03 12.06 -19.79
C VAL A 305 -15.66 11.40 -19.98
N ALA A 306 -14.90 11.17 -18.91
CA ALA A 306 -13.50 10.74 -19.06
C ALA A 306 -13.28 9.23 -19.24
N TRP A 307 -14.24 8.37 -18.95
CA TRP A 307 -14.05 6.91 -18.96
C TRP A 307 -14.87 6.13 -20.00
N ASN A 308 -15.70 6.80 -20.80
CA ASN A 308 -16.57 6.14 -21.79
C ASN A 308 -16.04 6.15 -23.23
N GLN A 309 -14.79 6.48 -23.48
CA GLN A 309 -14.19 6.43 -24.82
C GLN A 309 -13.17 5.30 -25.00
N GLY A 310 -13.53 4.13 -24.53
CA GLY A 310 -12.71 2.93 -24.71
C GLY A 310 -13.57 1.66 -24.62
N GLN A 311 -14.44 1.42 -25.59
CA GLN A 311 -14.94 0.08 -25.92
C GLN A 311 -14.12 -0.51 -27.05
#